data_93a1fffab05f33b5a7c3240f7ddffd9b
#
_entry.id   93a1fffab05f33b5a7c3240f7ddffd9b
#
_cell.length_a   1.000
_cell.length_b   1.000
_cell.length_c   1.000
_cell.angle_alpha   90.00
_cell.angle_beta   90.00
_cell.angle_gamma   90.00
#
_symmetry.space_group_name_H-M   'P 1'
#
loop_
_entity.id
_entity.type
_entity.pdbx_description
1 polymer ?
#
loop_
_entity_poly.entity_id
_entity_poly.type
_entity_poly.pdbx_seq_one_letter_code
_entity_poly.pdbx_strand_id
1 'polypeptide(L)'
;DDVLADDAVKGVVITSGKKDFAGGMDLNVLARIRDESGDAPAKALFDFTMEGHRILRKIERAGLDDKNKGGKPIACAIPGTSAGIGTEIALACHRRFMADTKAKIGLPEIMVGLFPGAGGTTRYSRMVGAMAASPVLLEGKMLDPKKAKSAGLIDEIVAPEDLLAKAREWVLAASDADIVKPWDQKGWKMPGGEPYHPAGFMTFVGASAMVNKNTKGVYPAAKA
;
A
#
# COMPACT_ATOMS: atom_id res chain seq x y z
N ASP A 1 10.61 2.35 16.07
CA ASP A 1 12.06 2.25 16.25
C ASP A 1 12.38 1.20 17.31
N ASP A 2 11.80 1.29 18.49
CA ASP A 2 12.08 0.40 19.63
C ASP A 2 11.92 -1.08 19.29
N VAL A 3 10.82 -1.44 18.60
CA VAL A 3 10.56 -2.81 18.15
C VAL A 3 11.65 -3.34 17.18
N LEU A 4 12.19 -2.49 16.32
CA LEU A 4 13.25 -2.88 15.38
C LEU A 4 14.61 -3.02 16.10
N ALA A 5 14.83 -2.26 17.16
CA ALA A 5 16.05 -2.26 17.96
C ALA A 5 16.10 -3.36 19.02
N ASP A 6 14.96 -3.94 19.41
CA ASP A 6 14.88 -4.94 20.47
C ASP A 6 15.16 -6.37 19.92
N ASP A 7 16.29 -6.94 20.24
CA ASP A 7 16.71 -8.29 19.81
C ASP A 7 15.77 -9.42 20.27
N ALA A 8 14.97 -9.20 21.31
CA ALA A 8 13.95 -10.16 21.73
C ALA A 8 12.76 -10.24 20.78
N VAL A 9 12.50 -9.18 20.00
CA VAL A 9 11.43 -9.12 19.01
C VAL A 9 11.86 -9.82 17.73
N LYS A 10 11.20 -10.90 17.37
CA LYS A 10 11.49 -11.67 16.14
C LYS A 10 10.77 -11.15 14.90
N GLY A 11 9.73 -10.35 15.06
CA GLY A 11 8.97 -9.72 13.99
C GLY A 11 7.70 -9.10 14.51
N VAL A 12 6.86 -8.56 13.63
CA VAL A 12 5.70 -7.75 13.96
C VAL A 12 4.46 -8.21 13.21
N VAL A 13 3.31 -8.21 13.88
CA VAL A 13 2.00 -8.30 13.24
C VAL A 13 1.26 -6.98 13.45
N ILE A 14 0.96 -6.28 12.38
CA ILE A 14 0.11 -5.08 12.40
C ILE A 14 -1.33 -5.51 12.20
N THR A 15 -2.21 -5.18 13.14
CA THR A 15 -3.63 -5.50 13.07
C THR A 15 -4.46 -4.40 13.74
N SER A 16 -5.78 -4.54 13.71
CA SER A 16 -6.72 -3.65 14.42
C SER A 16 -7.42 -4.39 15.55
N GLY A 17 -7.56 -3.74 16.68
CA GLY A 17 -8.43 -4.20 17.77
C GLY A 17 -9.93 -3.92 17.54
N LYS A 18 -10.30 -3.35 16.39
CA LYS A 18 -11.66 -3.04 15.98
C LYS A 18 -12.15 -4.08 14.95
N LYS A 19 -13.45 -4.01 14.62
CA LYS A 19 -14.05 -4.85 13.57
C LYS A 19 -13.40 -4.64 12.21
N ASP A 20 -13.12 -3.38 11.85
CA ASP A 20 -12.46 -3.02 10.60
C ASP A 20 -10.97 -2.70 10.83
N PHE A 21 -10.16 -2.88 9.81
CA PHE A 21 -8.75 -2.57 9.90
C PHE A 21 -8.52 -1.05 9.91
N ALA A 22 -8.96 -0.35 8.86
CA ALA A 22 -8.91 1.11 8.80
C ALA A 22 -9.88 1.63 7.73
N GLY A 23 -10.60 2.71 8.02
CA GLY A 23 -11.53 3.36 7.10
C GLY A 23 -10.90 4.42 6.18
N GLY A 24 -9.60 4.63 6.28
CA GLY A 24 -8.88 5.72 5.59
C GLY A 24 -8.38 6.78 6.56
N MET A 25 -7.79 7.83 6.00
CA MET A 25 -7.35 9.01 6.78
C MET A 25 -8.51 9.97 7.01
N ASP A 26 -8.55 10.60 8.17
CA ASP A 26 -9.47 11.70 8.44
C ASP A 26 -9.09 12.90 7.56
N LEU A 27 -9.96 13.26 6.61
CA LEU A 27 -9.73 14.37 5.68
C LEU A 27 -9.65 15.73 6.39
N ASN A 28 -10.21 15.87 7.61
CA ASN A 28 -10.05 17.07 8.41
C ASN A 28 -8.59 17.33 8.80
N VAL A 29 -7.74 16.29 8.86
CA VAL A 29 -6.29 16.45 9.09
C VAL A 29 -5.67 17.26 7.95
N LEU A 30 -6.00 16.93 6.69
CA LEU A 30 -5.50 17.67 5.53
C LEU A 30 -6.01 19.12 5.51
N ALA A 31 -7.29 19.33 5.85
CA ALA A 31 -7.86 20.65 5.95
C ALA A 31 -7.14 21.48 7.01
N ARG A 32 -6.91 20.93 8.21
CA ARG A 32 -6.18 21.63 9.28
C ARG A 32 -4.75 21.97 8.87
N ILE A 33 -4.01 21.04 8.28
CA ILE A 33 -2.65 21.31 7.80
C ILE A 33 -2.65 22.49 6.83
N ARG A 34 -3.60 22.52 5.88
CA ARG A 34 -3.75 23.64 4.94
C ARG A 34 -4.04 24.96 5.67
N ASP A 35 -5.01 24.94 6.57
CA ASP A 35 -5.53 26.17 7.21
C ASP A 35 -4.56 26.73 8.26
N GLU A 36 -3.79 25.88 8.93
CA GLU A 36 -2.81 26.26 9.97
C GLU A 36 -1.41 26.60 9.40
N SER A 37 -1.18 26.39 8.10
CA SER A 37 0.16 26.54 7.47
C SER A 37 0.46 27.96 6.94
N GLY A 38 -0.41 28.93 7.19
CA GLY A 38 -0.21 30.33 6.75
C GLY A 38 0.04 30.41 5.24
N ASP A 39 1.18 31.00 4.84
CA ASP A 39 1.50 31.26 3.43
C ASP A 39 2.11 30.04 2.69
N ALA A 40 2.30 28.89 3.35
CA ALA A 40 2.99 27.74 2.78
C ALA A 40 2.21 26.39 2.87
N PRO A 41 0.90 26.34 2.56
CA PRO A 41 0.10 25.14 2.72
C PRO A 41 0.58 23.97 1.85
N ALA A 42 1.06 24.22 0.64
CA ALA A 42 1.58 23.20 -0.25
C ALA A 42 2.84 22.53 0.33
N LYS A 43 3.74 23.32 0.93
CA LYS A 43 4.95 22.79 1.58
C LYS A 43 4.59 21.94 2.80
N ALA A 44 3.67 22.40 3.63
CA ALA A 44 3.25 21.67 4.83
C ALA A 44 2.60 20.32 4.48
N LEU A 45 1.73 20.29 3.47
CA LEU A 45 1.15 19.05 2.95
C LEU A 45 2.21 18.12 2.35
N PHE A 46 3.18 18.66 1.64
CA PHE A 46 4.31 17.89 1.11
C PHE A 46 5.13 17.27 2.24
N ASP A 47 5.53 18.05 3.25
CA ASP A 47 6.32 17.57 4.37
C ASP A 47 5.57 16.48 5.15
N PHE A 48 4.27 16.66 5.40
CA PHE A 48 3.41 15.66 6.02
C PHE A 48 3.35 14.35 5.20
N THR A 49 3.18 14.46 3.89
CA THR A 49 3.15 13.30 2.99
C THR A 49 4.49 12.58 2.99
N MET A 50 5.59 13.33 2.91
CA MET A 50 6.94 12.76 2.93
C MET A 50 7.28 12.05 4.24
N GLU A 51 6.77 12.54 5.37
CA GLU A 51 6.92 11.82 6.64
C GLU A 51 6.17 10.48 6.63
N GLY A 52 4.95 10.45 6.09
CA GLY A 52 4.21 9.21 5.84
C GLY A 52 5.00 8.22 4.98
N HIS A 53 5.62 8.70 3.90
CA HIS A 53 6.49 7.87 3.05
C HIS A 53 7.69 7.31 3.82
N ARG A 54 8.36 8.11 4.67
CA ARG A 54 9.50 7.64 5.47
C ARG A 54 9.08 6.55 6.44
N ILE A 55 7.94 6.72 7.13
CA ILE A 55 7.40 5.73 8.06
C ILE A 55 7.08 4.42 7.33
N LEU A 56 6.36 4.47 6.22
CA LEU A 56 6.02 3.28 5.46
C LEU A 56 7.24 2.62 4.82
N ARG A 57 8.24 3.40 4.39
CA ARG A 57 9.50 2.85 3.91
C ARG A 57 10.29 2.17 5.03
N LYS A 58 10.22 2.67 6.25
CA LYS A 58 10.82 2.00 7.42
C LYS A 58 10.15 0.64 7.69
N ILE A 59 8.82 0.55 7.59
CA ILE A 59 8.08 -0.72 7.66
C ILE A 59 8.56 -1.68 6.56
N GLU A 60 8.71 -1.18 5.35
CA GLU A 60 9.14 -1.93 4.17
C GLU A 60 10.55 -2.49 4.28
N ARG A 61 11.48 -1.71 4.85
CA ARG A 61 12.86 -2.14 5.08
C ARG A 61 13.03 -2.94 6.36
N ALA A 62 12.22 -2.66 7.37
CA ALA A 62 12.13 -3.40 8.64
C ALA A 62 13.49 -3.69 9.30
N GLY A 63 14.45 -2.78 9.17
CA GLY A 63 15.81 -2.93 9.71
C GLY A 63 16.79 -3.66 8.81
N LEU A 64 16.39 -4.07 7.58
CA LEU A 64 17.33 -4.64 6.60
C LEU A 64 18.50 -3.67 6.31
N ASP A 65 19.71 -4.21 6.33
CA ASP A 65 20.93 -3.51 5.92
C ASP A 65 21.00 -3.32 4.38
N ASP A 66 22.11 -2.72 3.90
CA ASP A 66 22.34 -2.47 2.48
C ASP A 66 22.52 -3.75 1.66
N LYS A 67 22.79 -4.88 2.32
CA LYS A 67 22.87 -6.22 1.72
C LYS A 67 21.57 -7.00 1.84
N ASN A 68 20.50 -6.36 2.29
CA ASN A 68 19.20 -6.97 2.54
C ASN A 68 19.25 -8.10 3.60
N LYS A 69 19.94 -7.85 4.71
CA LYS A 69 20.10 -8.79 5.82
C LYS A 69 19.68 -8.18 7.15
N GLY A 70 19.31 -9.07 8.09
CA GLY A 70 19.07 -8.71 9.49
C GLY A 70 17.78 -7.98 9.76
N GLY A 71 16.84 -7.96 8.81
CA GLY A 71 15.54 -7.33 9.01
C GLY A 71 14.58 -8.17 9.85
N LYS A 72 13.48 -7.55 10.28
CA LYS A 72 12.40 -8.20 11.02
C LYS A 72 11.16 -8.37 10.16
N PRO A 73 10.58 -9.57 10.04
CA PRO A 73 9.34 -9.77 9.30
C PRO A 73 8.20 -8.93 9.86
N ILE A 74 7.44 -8.27 8.98
CA ILE A 74 6.24 -7.52 9.35
C ILE A 74 5.08 -8.02 8.51
N ALA A 75 4.09 -8.65 9.16
CA ALA A 75 2.85 -9.08 8.54
C ALA A 75 1.71 -8.09 8.85
N CYS A 76 0.76 -7.96 7.93
CA CYS A 76 -0.50 -7.27 8.15
C CYS A 76 -1.63 -8.29 8.29
N ALA A 77 -2.34 -8.28 9.41
CA ALA A 77 -3.53 -9.08 9.67
C ALA A 77 -4.76 -8.19 9.61
N ILE A 78 -5.56 -8.35 8.56
CA ILE A 78 -6.68 -7.47 8.19
C ILE A 78 -7.99 -8.13 8.61
N PRO A 79 -8.58 -7.77 9.77
CA PRO A 79 -9.79 -8.43 10.30
C PRO A 79 -11.06 -8.04 9.56
N GLY A 80 -11.09 -6.85 8.94
CA GLY A 80 -12.25 -6.28 8.32
C GLY A 80 -11.89 -5.33 7.17
N THR A 81 -12.71 -4.30 6.95
CA THR A 81 -12.48 -3.34 5.86
C THR A 81 -11.18 -2.59 6.03
N SER A 82 -10.44 -2.46 4.92
CA SER A 82 -9.21 -1.66 4.83
C SER A 82 -9.29 -0.73 3.63
N ALA A 83 -9.28 0.58 3.88
CA ALA A 83 -9.38 1.59 2.84
C ALA A 83 -8.27 2.64 2.96
N GLY A 84 -7.82 3.18 1.83
CA GLY A 84 -6.88 4.27 1.77
C GLY A 84 -5.58 3.99 2.52
N ILE A 85 -5.19 4.85 3.46
CA ILE A 85 -3.96 4.72 4.23
C ILE A 85 -3.84 3.35 4.94
N GLY A 86 -4.95 2.72 5.34
CA GLY A 86 -4.92 1.37 5.91
C GLY A 86 -4.41 0.34 4.90
N THR A 87 -4.86 0.44 3.66
CA THR A 87 -4.36 -0.41 2.57
C THR A 87 -2.90 -0.09 2.23
N GLU A 88 -2.50 1.19 2.26
CA GLU A 88 -1.11 1.59 2.03
C GLU A 88 -0.16 1.04 3.11
N ILE A 89 -0.59 1.02 4.39
CA ILE A 89 0.13 0.34 5.48
C ILE A 89 0.26 -1.16 5.20
N ALA A 90 -0.84 -1.81 4.80
CA ALA A 90 -0.81 -3.22 4.46
C ALA A 90 0.15 -3.53 3.29
N LEU A 91 0.18 -2.68 2.26
CA LEU A 91 1.11 -2.81 1.12
C LEU A 91 2.58 -2.59 1.52
N ALA A 92 2.85 -1.79 2.55
CA ALA A 92 4.19 -1.63 3.09
C ALA A 92 4.67 -2.87 3.87
N CYS A 93 3.76 -3.63 4.49
CA CYS A 93 4.09 -4.89 5.16
C CYS A 93 4.54 -5.96 4.17
N HIS A 94 5.33 -6.94 4.63
CA HIS A 94 5.89 -7.99 3.78
C HIS A 94 4.83 -9.01 3.35
N ARG A 95 3.88 -9.35 4.23
CA ARG A 95 2.78 -10.25 3.91
C ARG A 95 1.46 -9.75 4.48
N ARG A 96 0.38 -9.97 3.73
CA ARG A 96 -0.98 -9.50 4.02
C ARG A 96 -1.92 -10.68 4.12
N PHE A 97 -2.48 -10.86 5.31
CA PHE A 97 -3.53 -11.84 5.61
C PHE A 97 -4.85 -11.10 5.78
N MET A 98 -5.91 -11.57 5.16
CA MET A 98 -7.23 -10.97 5.30
C MET A 98 -8.25 -12.02 5.73
N ALA A 99 -9.08 -11.65 6.70
CA ALA A 99 -10.15 -12.52 7.16
C ALA A 99 -11.19 -12.78 6.05
N ASP A 100 -11.64 -14.02 5.91
CA ASP A 100 -12.72 -14.40 4.97
C ASP A 100 -14.05 -13.89 5.48
N THR A 101 -14.38 -12.68 5.12
CA THR A 101 -15.59 -11.97 5.54
C THR A 101 -16.19 -11.21 4.35
N LYS A 102 -17.27 -10.44 4.60
CA LYS A 102 -17.83 -9.51 3.61
C LYS A 102 -17.09 -8.17 3.54
N ALA A 103 -15.98 -8.03 4.26
CA ALA A 103 -15.16 -6.83 4.25
C ALA A 103 -14.52 -6.57 2.88
N LYS A 104 -14.07 -5.36 2.67
CA LYS A 104 -13.44 -4.94 1.42
C LYS A 104 -12.10 -4.26 1.67
N ILE A 105 -11.21 -4.35 0.69
CA ILE A 105 -9.92 -3.65 0.70
C ILE A 105 -9.71 -2.90 -0.61
N GLY A 106 -9.10 -1.72 -0.55
CA GLY A 106 -8.81 -0.92 -1.74
C GLY A 106 -8.25 0.46 -1.44
N LEU A 107 -8.07 1.23 -2.51
CA LEU A 107 -7.52 2.59 -2.51
C LEU A 107 -8.55 3.54 -3.14
N PRO A 108 -9.60 3.96 -2.39
CA PRO A 108 -10.71 4.72 -2.93
C PRO A 108 -10.48 6.24 -2.98
N GLU A 109 -9.25 6.71 -2.80
CA GLU A 109 -8.91 8.14 -2.74
C GLU A 109 -9.41 8.94 -3.94
N ILE A 110 -9.41 8.32 -5.12
CA ILE A 110 -9.91 8.93 -6.36
C ILE A 110 -11.38 9.36 -6.24
N MET A 111 -12.18 8.69 -5.42
CA MET A 111 -13.61 8.98 -5.23
C MET A 111 -13.84 10.30 -4.49
N VAL A 112 -12.83 10.82 -3.81
CA VAL A 112 -12.87 12.08 -3.06
C VAL A 112 -11.93 13.14 -3.65
N GLY A 113 -11.48 12.96 -4.89
CA GLY A 113 -10.63 13.93 -5.59
C GLY A 113 -9.15 13.90 -5.17
N LEU A 114 -8.71 12.81 -4.54
CA LEU A 114 -7.34 12.59 -4.13
C LEU A 114 -6.73 11.39 -4.89
N PHE A 115 -5.49 11.06 -4.59
CA PHE A 115 -4.83 9.80 -4.96
C PHE A 115 -4.13 9.21 -3.73
N PRO A 116 -3.76 7.92 -3.71
CA PRO A 116 -3.07 7.31 -2.58
C PRO A 116 -1.73 7.99 -2.30
N GLY A 117 -1.69 8.83 -1.26
CA GLY A 117 -0.60 9.76 -0.98
C GLY A 117 0.56 9.19 -0.15
N ALA A 118 0.39 8.02 0.46
CA ALA A 118 1.44 7.38 1.26
C ALA A 118 2.20 6.27 0.50
N GLY A 119 2.10 6.25 -0.83
CA GLY A 119 2.85 5.36 -1.71
C GLY A 119 2.08 4.12 -2.17
N GLY A 120 0.77 4.09 -2.02
CA GLY A 120 -0.10 3.03 -2.57
C GLY A 120 -0.01 2.95 -4.08
N THR A 121 0.02 4.09 -4.77
CA THR A 121 0.24 4.18 -6.22
C THR A 121 1.54 3.48 -6.64
N THR A 122 2.63 3.77 -5.95
CA THR A 122 3.95 3.21 -6.26
C THR A 122 4.03 1.72 -5.91
N ARG A 123 3.62 1.34 -4.70
CA ARG A 123 3.74 -0.05 -4.23
C ARG A 123 2.87 -0.99 -5.03
N TYR A 124 1.59 -0.64 -5.20
CA TYR A 124 0.67 -1.54 -5.87
C TYR A 124 1.00 -1.69 -7.35
N SER A 125 1.35 -0.60 -8.05
CA SER A 125 1.80 -0.68 -9.45
C SER A 125 3.09 -1.49 -9.61
N ARG A 126 4.03 -1.39 -8.66
CA ARG A 126 5.25 -2.22 -8.65
C ARG A 126 4.97 -3.70 -8.39
N MET A 127 3.93 -4.02 -7.62
CA MET A 127 3.56 -5.39 -7.32
C MET A 127 2.91 -6.09 -8.52
N VAL A 128 1.97 -5.43 -9.18
CA VAL A 128 1.08 -6.10 -10.16
C VAL A 128 1.15 -5.52 -11.58
N GLY A 129 1.85 -4.40 -11.75
CA GLY A 129 1.90 -3.66 -13.01
C GLY A 129 0.81 -2.58 -13.10
N ALA A 130 1.07 -1.54 -13.89
CA ALA A 130 0.20 -0.36 -13.99
C ALA A 130 -1.22 -0.71 -14.47
N MET A 131 -1.34 -1.57 -15.48
CA MET A 131 -2.65 -1.97 -16.02
C MET A 131 -3.48 -2.76 -15.02
N ALA A 132 -2.89 -3.73 -14.32
CA ALA A 132 -3.59 -4.53 -13.32
C ALA A 132 -3.97 -3.69 -12.09
N ALA A 133 -3.18 -2.66 -11.75
CA ALA A 133 -3.45 -1.76 -10.64
C ALA A 133 -4.58 -0.75 -10.95
N SER A 134 -4.83 -0.44 -12.22
CA SER A 134 -5.71 0.67 -12.63
C SER A 134 -7.14 0.60 -12.08
N PRO A 135 -7.84 -0.54 -11.99
CA PRO A 135 -9.18 -0.58 -11.40
C PRO A 135 -9.23 -0.15 -9.93
N VAL A 136 -8.18 -0.45 -9.18
CA VAL A 136 -8.07 -0.04 -7.76
C VAL A 136 -7.66 1.42 -7.64
N LEU A 137 -6.69 1.87 -8.45
CA LEU A 137 -6.12 3.21 -8.35
C LEU A 137 -6.95 4.29 -9.06
N LEU A 138 -7.46 4.01 -10.27
CA LEU A 138 -8.15 5.00 -11.11
C LEU A 138 -9.67 4.94 -11.02
N GLU A 139 -10.24 3.83 -10.55
CA GLU A 139 -11.67 3.67 -10.37
C GLU A 139 -12.08 3.56 -8.88
N GLY A 140 -11.11 3.52 -7.97
CA GLY A 140 -11.34 3.41 -6.52
C GLY A 140 -12.05 2.13 -6.10
N LYS A 141 -11.90 1.04 -6.88
CA LYS A 141 -12.58 -0.23 -6.59
C LYS A 141 -12.15 -0.82 -5.27
N MET A 142 -13.15 -1.10 -4.43
CA MET A 142 -13.00 -1.86 -3.20
C MET A 142 -13.31 -3.34 -3.46
N LEU A 143 -12.35 -4.21 -3.21
CA LEU A 143 -12.40 -5.64 -3.55
C LEU A 143 -12.74 -6.48 -2.33
N ASP A 144 -13.58 -7.49 -2.50
CA ASP A 144 -13.78 -8.56 -1.52
C ASP A 144 -12.50 -9.42 -1.39
N PRO A 145 -12.34 -10.26 -0.32
CA PRO A 145 -11.11 -11.00 -0.09
C PRO A 145 -10.67 -11.85 -1.28
N LYS A 146 -11.59 -12.52 -1.99
CA LYS A 146 -11.27 -13.38 -3.13
C LYS A 146 -10.73 -12.57 -4.31
N LYS A 147 -11.38 -11.47 -4.65
CA LYS A 147 -10.93 -10.55 -5.69
C LYS A 147 -9.63 -9.85 -5.32
N ALA A 148 -9.48 -9.45 -4.04
CA ALA A 148 -8.27 -8.83 -3.54
C ALA A 148 -7.05 -9.76 -3.64
N LYS A 149 -7.21 -11.05 -3.32
CA LYS A 149 -6.17 -12.06 -3.51
C LYS A 149 -5.83 -12.24 -4.99
N SER A 150 -6.83 -12.38 -5.83
CA SER A 150 -6.64 -12.51 -7.29
C SER A 150 -5.96 -11.28 -7.91
N ALA A 151 -6.24 -10.09 -7.38
CA ALA A 151 -5.64 -8.83 -7.81
C ALA A 151 -4.28 -8.50 -7.15
N GLY A 152 -3.76 -9.38 -6.28
CA GLY A 152 -2.48 -9.19 -5.60
C GLY A 152 -2.46 -8.11 -4.51
N LEU A 153 -3.64 -7.63 -4.06
CA LEU A 153 -3.72 -6.72 -2.92
C LEU A 153 -3.43 -7.41 -1.58
N ILE A 154 -3.79 -8.68 -1.48
CA ILE A 154 -3.50 -9.53 -0.32
C ILE A 154 -2.86 -10.83 -0.77
N ASP A 155 -2.15 -11.49 0.16
CA ASP A 155 -1.44 -12.73 -0.13
C ASP A 155 -2.28 -13.95 0.27
N GLU A 156 -3.04 -13.85 1.37
CA GLU A 156 -3.75 -15.00 1.91
C GLU A 156 -5.12 -14.62 2.50
N ILE A 157 -6.11 -15.49 2.28
CA ILE A 157 -7.43 -15.40 2.90
C ILE A 157 -7.46 -16.44 4.01
N VAL A 158 -7.88 -16.03 5.21
CA VAL A 158 -7.82 -16.86 6.41
C VAL A 158 -9.17 -16.80 7.14
N ALA A 159 -9.57 -17.88 7.80
CA ALA A 159 -10.73 -17.84 8.70
C ALA A 159 -10.51 -16.75 9.78
N PRO A 160 -11.54 -15.98 10.12
CA PRO A 160 -11.37 -14.85 11.06
C PRO A 160 -10.72 -15.22 12.39
N GLU A 161 -11.05 -16.39 12.93
CA GLU A 161 -10.51 -16.94 14.17
C GLU A 161 -9.02 -17.30 14.08
N ASP A 162 -8.52 -17.64 12.90
CA ASP A 162 -7.14 -18.05 12.65
C ASP A 162 -6.22 -16.90 12.21
N LEU A 163 -6.80 -15.72 11.95
CA LEU A 163 -6.11 -14.61 11.30
C LEU A 163 -4.79 -14.21 11.99
N LEU A 164 -4.82 -13.98 13.29
CA LEU A 164 -3.64 -13.60 14.05
C LEU A 164 -2.64 -14.76 14.18
N ALA A 165 -3.14 -15.98 14.37
CA ALA A 165 -2.30 -17.16 14.47
C ALA A 165 -1.51 -17.40 13.18
N LYS A 166 -2.14 -17.29 12.02
CA LYS A 166 -1.51 -17.45 10.71
C LYS A 166 -0.49 -16.35 10.41
N ALA A 167 -0.83 -15.10 10.71
CA ALA A 167 0.10 -13.99 10.54
C ALA A 167 1.34 -14.15 11.44
N ARG A 168 1.16 -14.59 12.69
CA ARG A 168 2.25 -14.85 13.64
C ARG A 168 3.11 -16.05 13.21
N GLU A 169 2.48 -17.13 12.76
CA GLU A 169 3.18 -18.32 12.23
C GLU A 169 4.13 -17.91 11.09
N TRP A 170 3.63 -17.15 10.13
CA TRP A 170 4.46 -16.66 9.04
C TRP A 170 5.61 -15.77 9.51
N VAL A 171 5.35 -14.82 10.40
CA VAL A 171 6.38 -13.94 10.96
C VAL A 171 7.52 -14.72 11.63
N LEU A 172 7.19 -15.79 12.34
CA LEU A 172 8.19 -16.62 13.03
C LEU A 172 8.98 -17.53 12.09
N ALA A 173 8.43 -17.84 10.90
CA ALA A 173 9.05 -18.71 9.90
C ALA A 173 9.80 -17.94 8.81
N ALA A 174 9.52 -16.65 8.63
CA ALA A 174 10.06 -15.85 7.53
C ALA A 174 11.57 -15.63 7.64
N SER A 175 12.23 -15.69 6.50
CA SER A 175 13.65 -15.40 6.30
C SER A 175 13.87 -13.99 5.73
N ASP A 176 15.13 -13.55 5.66
CA ASP A 176 15.48 -12.29 4.99
C ASP A 176 14.95 -12.22 3.54
N ALA A 177 14.95 -13.34 2.82
CA ALA A 177 14.46 -13.39 1.44
C ALA A 177 12.95 -13.09 1.33
N ASP A 178 12.17 -13.44 2.36
CA ASP A 178 10.72 -13.23 2.38
C ASP A 178 10.32 -11.77 2.68
N ILE A 179 11.26 -10.98 3.22
CA ILE A 179 11.01 -9.61 3.64
C ILE A 179 11.65 -8.56 2.73
N VAL A 180 12.45 -8.96 1.75
CA VAL A 180 12.98 -8.06 0.73
C VAL A 180 11.92 -7.80 -0.32
N LYS A 181 11.51 -6.54 -0.46
CA LYS A 181 10.54 -6.18 -1.51
C LYS A 181 11.12 -6.45 -2.90
N PRO A 182 10.29 -6.87 -3.87
CA PRO A 182 10.78 -7.18 -5.22
C PRO A 182 11.62 -6.06 -5.84
N TRP A 183 11.21 -4.80 -5.69
CA TRP A 183 11.92 -3.63 -6.23
C TRP A 183 13.21 -3.25 -5.50
N ASP A 184 13.52 -3.90 -4.38
CA ASP A 184 14.79 -3.79 -3.67
C ASP A 184 15.78 -4.90 -4.07
N GLN A 185 15.34 -5.80 -4.94
CA GLN A 185 16.19 -6.88 -5.46
C GLN A 185 16.90 -6.43 -6.74
N LYS A 186 18.16 -6.83 -6.88
CA LYS A 186 18.95 -6.56 -8.08
C LYS A 186 18.29 -7.19 -9.32
N GLY A 187 18.11 -6.37 -10.35
CA GLY A 187 17.56 -6.83 -11.64
C GLY A 187 16.02 -6.95 -11.66
N TRP A 188 15.33 -6.47 -10.63
CA TRP A 188 13.88 -6.41 -10.66
C TRP A 188 13.37 -5.59 -11.86
N LYS A 189 12.26 -6.04 -12.43
CA LYS A 189 11.56 -5.34 -13.53
C LYS A 189 10.10 -5.22 -13.17
N MET A 190 9.52 -4.06 -13.46
CA MET A 190 8.10 -3.80 -13.23
C MET A 190 7.23 -4.72 -14.09
N PRO A 191 6.24 -5.42 -13.51
CA PRO A 191 5.29 -6.21 -14.28
C PRO A 191 4.59 -5.34 -15.33
N GLY A 192 4.50 -5.84 -16.59
CA GLY A 192 3.93 -5.08 -17.72
C GLY A 192 4.85 -4.03 -18.33
N GLY A 193 6.08 -3.86 -17.79
CA GLY A 193 7.10 -2.95 -18.29
C GLY A 193 7.07 -1.55 -17.67
N GLU A 194 8.20 -0.87 -17.74
CA GLU A 194 8.40 0.49 -17.25
C GLU A 194 7.95 1.55 -18.28
N PRO A 195 7.67 2.82 -17.86
CA PRO A 195 7.18 3.88 -18.76
C PRO A 195 8.03 4.10 -20.02
N TYR A 196 9.35 4.02 -19.87
CA TYR A 196 10.32 4.27 -20.96
C TYR A 196 10.83 2.99 -21.62
N HIS A 197 10.27 1.83 -21.26
CA HIS A 197 10.60 0.55 -21.90
C HIS A 197 9.53 0.21 -22.96
N PRO A 198 9.89 -0.35 -24.14
CA PRO A 198 8.91 -0.67 -25.18
C PRO A 198 7.68 -1.45 -24.71
N ALA A 199 7.88 -2.39 -23.79
CA ALA A 199 6.78 -3.20 -23.23
C ALA A 199 5.76 -2.37 -22.41
N GLY A 200 6.20 -1.32 -21.74
CA GLY A 200 5.34 -0.45 -20.92
C GLY A 200 4.84 0.79 -21.63
N PHE A 201 5.57 1.26 -22.65
CA PHE A 201 5.31 2.54 -23.30
C PHE A 201 3.86 2.73 -23.73
N MET A 202 3.28 1.77 -24.45
CA MET A 202 1.90 1.85 -24.92
C MET A 202 0.88 1.89 -23.78
N THR A 203 1.17 1.23 -22.66
CA THR A 203 0.34 1.27 -21.45
C THR A 203 0.28 2.69 -20.90
N PHE A 204 1.42 3.33 -20.70
CA PHE A 204 1.47 4.66 -20.09
C PHE A 204 0.96 5.77 -21.03
N VAL A 205 1.25 5.69 -22.33
CA VAL A 205 0.70 6.62 -23.33
C VAL A 205 -0.81 6.44 -23.46
N GLY A 206 -1.28 5.18 -23.59
CA GLY A 206 -2.70 4.88 -23.69
C GLY A 206 -3.50 5.22 -22.44
N ALA A 207 -2.90 5.05 -21.25
CA ALA A 207 -3.54 5.39 -19.98
C ALA A 207 -3.95 6.86 -19.88
N SER A 208 -3.07 7.78 -20.28
CA SER A 208 -3.38 9.23 -20.30
C SER A 208 -4.56 9.56 -21.20
N ALA A 209 -4.63 8.97 -22.39
CA ALA A 209 -5.73 9.17 -23.31
C ALA A 209 -7.05 8.61 -22.74
N MET A 210 -7.00 7.42 -22.14
CA MET A 210 -8.16 6.78 -21.52
C MET A 210 -8.68 7.55 -20.31
N VAL A 211 -7.78 8.02 -19.44
CA VAL A 211 -8.12 8.88 -18.29
C VAL A 211 -8.80 10.16 -18.78
N ASN A 212 -8.22 10.85 -19.77
CA ASN A 212 -8.81 12.08 -20.34
C ASN A 212 -10.20 11.81 -20.93
N LYS A 213 -10.38 10.71 -21.67
CA LYS A 213 -11.69 10.32 -22.22
C LYS A 213 -12.72 10.08 -21.10
N ASN A 214 -12.37 9.31 -20.09
CA ASN A 214 -13.29 8.91 -19.00
C ASN A 214 -13.64 10.08 -18.08
N THR A 215 -12.70 10.98 -17.83
CA THR A 215 -12.87 12.12 -16.92
C THR A 215 -13.24 13.40 -17.67
N LYS A 216 -13.39 13.38 -19.00
CA LYS A 216 -13.59 14.55 -19.87
C LYS A 216 -12.51 15.64 -19.63
N GLY A 217 -11.35 15.25 -19.11
CA GLY A 217 -10.24 16.15 -18.81
C GLY A 217 -10.43 17.05 -17.59
N VAL A 218 -11.53 16.94 -16.85
CA VAL A 218 -11.88 17.87 -15.74
C VAL A 218 -11.64 17.30 -14.33
N TYR A 219 -11.13 16.09 -14.21
CA TYR A 219 -10.87 15.45 -12.91
C TYR A 219 -9.36 15.32 -12.62
N PRO A 220 -8.75 16.30 -11.90
CA PRO A 220 -7.29 16.37 -11.73
C PRO A 220 -6.68 15.15 -11.04
N ALA A 221 -7.34 14.59 -10.02
CA ALA A 221 -6.83 13.47 -9.24
C ALA A 221 -6.51 12.23 -10.09
N ALA A 222 -7.26 12.00 -11.18
CA ALA A 222 -7.01 10.88 -12.08
C ALA A 222 -5.81 11.09 -13.02
N LYS A 223 -5.29 12.34 -13.10
CA LYS A 223 -4.12 12.71 -13.91
C LYS A 223 -2.84 12.79 -13.10
N ALA A 224 -2.97 12.95 -11.78
CA ALA A 224 -1.84 13.00 -10.86
C ALA A 224 -1.18 11.64 -10.68
#